data_3b0dac385f7d015743aa8337453253a5
#
_entry.id   3b0dac385f7d015743aa8337453253a5
#
_cell.length_a   1.000
_cell.length_b   1.000
_cell.length_c   1.000
_cell.angle_alpha   90.00
_cell.angle_beta   90.00
_cell.angle_gamma   90.00
#
_symmetry.space_group_name_H-M   'P 1'
#
loop_
_entity.id
_entity.type
_entity.pdbx_description
1 polymer ?
#
loop_
_entity_poly.entity_id
_entity_poly.type
_entity_poly.pdbx_seq_one_letter_code
_entity_poly.pdbx_strand_id
1 'polypeptide(L)'
;MKAVFSMAAIRRKMLQVLERWNESKAKKAFLLVGARQTGKTYIVREFAREHFAHLAEVNFLEDEKAIRVLSEAQDAEDFVSRLSLICGMPVIPGETLVFLDEIQEAPDLITAVKFLVEDGRHRVVISGSMLGTEMKGFRSFPVGYVQIERMFPLDFEEFCWSQNVPQ
;
A
#
# COMPACT_ATOMS: atom_id res chain seq x y z
N MET A 1 33.97 16.82 5.59
CA MET A 1 32.94 16.57 6.60
C MET A 1 31.57 16.60 5.89
N LYS A 2 31.06 15.43 5.50
CA LYS A 2 29.76 15.33 4.82
C LYS A 2 28.68 15.40 5.92
N ALA A 3 27.91 16.49 5.93
CA ALA A 3 26.72 16.57 6.75
C ALA A 3 25.73 15.50 6.25
N VAL A 4 25.58 14.41 6.99
CA VAL A 4 24.49 13.47 6.81
C VAL A 4 23.25 14.18 7.33
N PHE A 5 22.50 14.81 6.43
CA PHE A 5 21.13 15.20 6.72
C PHE A 5 20.33 13.89 6.90
N SER A 6 20.24 13.44 8.13
CA SER A 6 19.18 12.54 8.53
C SER A 6 17.87 13.31 8.27
N MET A 7 17.21 13.02 7.16
CA MET A 7 15.84 13.48 6.98
C MET A 7 15.03 12.82 8.11
N ALA A 8 14.69 13.62 9.12
CA ALA A 8 13.78 13.17 10.14
C ALA A 8 12.50 12.66 9.44
N ALA A 9 12.09 11.43 9.75
CA ALA A 9 10.90 10.85 9.16
C ALA A 9 9.72 11.81 9.38
N ILE A 10 9.06 12.22 8.31
CA ILE A 10 7.91 13.13 8.43
C ILE A 10 6.78 12.34 9.11
N ARG A 11 6.48 12.72 10.35
CA ARG A 11 5.38 12.11 11.10
C ARG A 11 4.05 12.44 10.42
N ARG A 12 3.26 11.41 10.13
CA ARG A 12 1.95 11.52 9.50
C ARG A 12 0.89 10.83 10.36
N LYS A 13 -0.28 11.44 10.47
CA LYS A 13 -1.45 10.86 11.16
C LYS A 13 -1.88 9.53 10.54
N MET A 14 -1.67 9.38 9.23
CA MET A 14 -1.99 8.16 8.50
C MET A 14 -1.22 6.93 9.01
N LEU A 15 -0.02 7.10 9.60
CA LEU A 15 0.72 5.99 10.20
C LEU A 15 -0.10 5.30 11.30
N GLN A 16 -0.72 6.08 12.19
CA GLN A 16 -1.57 5.54 13.26
C GLN A 16 -2.81 4.81 12.72
N VAL A 17 -3.31 5.23 11.56
CA VAL A 17 -4.44 4.55 10.90
C VAL A 17 -4.00 3.20 10.35
N LEU A 18 -2.82 3.13 9.71
CA LEU A 18 -2.21 1.88 9.25
C LEU A 18 -1.92 0.92 10.41
N GLU A 19 -1.40 1.42 11.53
CA GLU A 19 -1.15 0.63 12.73
C GLU A 19 -2.43 -0.02 13.25
N ARG A 20 -3.50 0.78 13.45
CA ARG A 20 -4.81 0.26 13.89
C ARG A 20 -5.40 -0.76 12.92
N TRP A 21 -5.25 -0.53 11.62
CA TRP A 21 -5.65 -1.53 10.62
C TRP A 21 -4.84 -2.81 10.76
N ASN A 22 -3.53 -2.72 10.94
CA ASN A 22 -2.66 -3.89 11.09
C ASN A 22 -2.99 -4.72 12.33
N GLU A 23 -3.32 -4.08 13.43
CA GLU A 23 -3.74 -4.72 14.69
C GLU A 23 -5.16 -5.32 14.59
N SER A 24 -5.96 -4.85 13.65
CA SER A 24 -7.33 -5.32 13.49
C SER A 24 -7.35 -6.79 13.04
N LYS A 25 -8.34 -7.53 13.54
CA LYS A 25 -8.61 -8.92 13.11
C LYS A 25 -9.38 -8.96 11.77
N ALA A 26 -9.78 -7.83 11.24
CA ALA A 26 -10.53 -7.76 9.99
C ALA A 26 -9.66 -8.20 8.81
N LYS A 27 -10.15 -9.16 8.05
CA LYS A 27 -9.55 -9.59 6.79
C LYS A 27 -9.93 -8.59 5.69
N LYS A 28 -9.23 -7.46 5.65
CA LYS A 28 -9.44 -6.42 4.64
C LYS A 28 -8.10 -5.88 4.17
N ALA A 29 -7.97 -5.66 2.87
CA ALA A 29 -6.87 -4.86 2.35
C ALA A 29 -7.05 -3.39 2.75
N PHE A 30 -5.95 -2.67 2.89
CA PHE A 30 -5.95 -1.23 3.14
C PHE A 30 -5.79 -0.49 1.83
N LEU A 31 -6.80 0.27 1.42
CA LEU A 31 -6.74 1.08 0.20
C LEU A 31 -6.48 2.54 0.56
N LEU A 32 -5.27 3.01 0.26
CA LEU A 32 -4.84 4.38 0.49
C LEU A 32 -5.02 5.21 -0.78
N VAL A 33 -6.01 6.10 -0.78
CA VAL A 33 -6.29 6.97 -1.92
C VAL A 33 -5.93 8.42 -1.63
N GLY A 34 -5.50 9.15 -2.64
CA GLY A 34 -5.15 10.57 -2.49
C GLY A 34 -4.47 11.12 -3.75
N ALA A 35 -4.32 12.43 -3.83
CA ALA A 35 -3.65 13.08 -4.95
C ALA A 35 -2.22 12.54 -5.14
N ARG A 36 -1.67 12.73 -6.33
CA ARG A 36 -0.24 12.46 -6.58
C ARG A 36 0.62 13.30 -5.63
N GLN A 37 1.77 12.77 -5.24
CA GLN A 37 2.76 13.46 -4.39
C GLN A 37 2.29 13.81 -2.98
N THR A 38 1.24 13.18 -2.46
CA THR A 38 0.84 13.32 -1.05
C THR A 38 1.65 12.48 -0.08
N GLY A 39 2.56 11.63 -0.59
CA GLY A 39 3.44 10.78 0.23
C GLY A 39 2.87 9.40 0.54
N LYS A 40 1.92 8.88 -0.25
CA LYS A 40 1.31 7.55 -0.07
C LYS A 40 2.37 6.44 -0.03
N THR A 41 3.19 6.35 -1.07
CA THR A 41 4.26 5.36 -1.16
C THR A 41 5.26 5.48 0.00
N TYR A 42 5.62 6.71 0.36
CA TYR A 42 6.52 6.96 1.48
C TYR A 42 5.98 6.41 2.80
N ILE A 43 4.73 6.73 3.15
CA ILE A 43 4.16 6.31 4.43
C ILE A 43 3.98 4.79 4.53
N VAL A 44 3.65 4.12 3.42
CA VAL A 44 3.54 2.65 3.38
C VAL A 44 4.90 2.00 3.56
N ARG A 45 5.96 2.52 2.95
CA ARG A 45 7.33 2.03 3.13
C ARG A 45 7.82 2.23 4.57
N GLU A 46 7.55 3.38 5.19
CA GLU A 46 7.87 3.62 6.61
C GLU A 46 7.12 2.65 7.52
N PHE A 47 5.83 2.47 7.30
CA PHE A 47 5.02 1.50 8.03
C PHE A 47 5.55 0.06 7.88
N ALA A 48 5.90 -0.35 6.65
CA ALA A 48 6.45 -1.67 6.39
C ALA A 48 7.77 -1.88 7.14
N ARG A 49 8.66 -0.89 7.11
CA ARG A 49 9.96 -0.95 7.78
C ARG A 49 9.85 -1.14 9.30
N GLU A 50 8.80 -0.60 9.91
CA GLU A 50 8.60 -0.68 11.36
C GLU A 50 7.89 -1.97 11.80
N HIS A 51 7.04 -2.54 10.95
CA HIS A 51 6.12 -3.62 11.34
C HIS A 51 6.34 -4.96 10.63
N PHE A 52 7.13 -5.00 9.56
CA PHE A 52 7.36 -6.22 8.77
C PHE A 52 8.85 -6.46 8.52
N ALA A 53 9.21 -7.73 8.40
CA ALA A 53 10.56 -8.11 8.03
C ALA A 53 10.86 -7.80 6.55
N HIS A 54 9.84 -7.86 5.70
CA HIS A 54 9.95 -7.71 4.26
C HIS A 54 8.79 -6.88 3.68
N LEU A 55 9.08 -6.20 2.56
CA LEU A 55 8.11 -5.47 1.75
C LEU A 55 8.14 -6.01 0.32
N ALA A 56 7.05 -6.63 -0.12
CA ALA A 56 6.85 -7.01 -1.53
C ALA A 56 6.05 -5.89 -2.21
N GLU A 57 6.76 -5.00 -2.88
CA GLU A 57 6.19 -3.80 -3.51
C GLU A 57 6.22 -3.93 -5.03
N VAL A 58 5.08 -3.61 -5.67
CA VAL A 58 4.97 -3.45 -7.12
C VAL A 58 4.30 -2.12 -7.41
N ASN A 59 4.96 -1.29 -8.22
CA ASN A 59 4.41 -0.05 -8.74
C ASN A 59 3.93 -0.27 -10.19
N PHE A 60 2.62 -0.25 -10.39
CA PHE A 60 2.03 -0.56 -11.70
C PHE A 60 2.18 0.55 -12.74
N LEU A 61 2.55 1.75 -12.32
CA LEU A 61 2.93 2.82 -13.25
C LEU A 61 4.32 2.57 -13.87
N GLU A 62 5.20 1.88 -13.14
CA GLU A 62 6.58 1.62 -13.54
C GLU A 62 6.78 0.23 -14.16
N ASP A 63 5.94 -0.75 -13.80
CA ASP A 63 6.08 -2.14 -14.23
C ASP A 63 4.79 -2.70 -14.87
N GLU A 64 4.57 -2.38 -16.14
CA GLU A 64 3.48 -2.95 -16.94
C GLU A 64 3.57 -4.48 -17.11
N LYS A 65 4.78 -5.07 -17.03
CA LYS A 65 4.94 -6.52 -17.15
C LYS A 65 4.36 -7.23 -15.92
N ALA A 66 4.53 -6.63 -14.74
CA ALA A 66 3.95 -7.14 -13.51
C ALA A 66 2.42 -7.23 -13.60
N ILE A 67 1.75 -6.26 -14.25
CA ILE A 67 0.30 -6.28 -14.44
C ILE A 67 -0.12 -7.57 -15.15
N ARG A 68 0.51 -7.89 -16.27
CA ARG A 68 0.17 -9.10 -17.06
C ARG A 68 0.41 -10.37 -16.27
N VAL A 69 1.57 -10.49 -15.64
CA VAL A 69 1.94 -11.68 -14.87
C VAL A 69 0.98 -11.92 -13.70
N LEU A 70 0.63 -10.87 -12.96
CA LEU A 70 -0.25 -10.98 -11.80
C LEU A 70 -1.73 -11.14 -12.17
N SER A 71 -2.18 -10.58 -13.32
CA SER A 71 -3.57 -10.73 -13.80
C SER A 71 -3.92 -12.16 -14.21
N GLU A 72 -2.92 -12.99 -14.51
CA GLU A 72 -3.12 -14.41 -14.85
C GLU A 72 -3.24 -15.30 -13.61
N ALA A 73 -3.09 -14.76 -12.41
CA ALA A 73 -3.19 -15.53 -11.18
C ALA A 73 -4.61 -16.08 -10.97
N GLN A 74 -4.69 -17.38 -10.65
CA GLN A 74 -5.95 -18.10 -10.52
C GLN A 74 -6.46 -18.14 -9.07
N ASP A 75 -5.54 -18.06 -8.11
CA ASP A 75 -5.83 -18.03 -6.68
C ASP A 75 -4.75 -17.24 -5.91
N ALA A 76 -4.88 -17.21 -4.59
CA ALA A 76 -3.97 -16.48 -3.72
C ALA A 76 -2.55 -17.06 -3.74
N GLU A 77 -2.39 -18.37 -3.82
CA GLU A 77 -1.09 -19.04 -3.81
C GLU A 77 -0.33 -18.79 -5.11
N ASP A 78 -1.01 -18.88 -6.24
CA ASP A 78 -0.45 -18.54 -7.55
C ASP A 78 -0.07 -17.04 -7.61
N PHE A 79 -0.92 -16.14 -7.09
CA PHE A 79 -0.61 -14.72 -7.00
C PHE A 79 0.66 -14.46 -6.19
N VAL A 80 0.76 -15.04 -5.00
CA VAL A 80 1.92 -14.89 -4.11
C VAL A 80 3.19 -15.44 -4.74
N SER A 81 3.10 -16.58 -5.42
CA SER A 81 4.23 -17.19 -6.15
C SER A 81 4.75 -16.27 -7.25
N ARG A 82 3.85 -15.71 -8.05
CA ARG A 82 4.18 -14.75 -9.12
C ARG A 82 4.77 -13.46 -8.56
N LEU A 83 4.18 -12.94 -7.47
CA LEU A 83 4.68 -11.75 -6.79
C LEU A 83 6.09 -11.97 -6.24
N SER A 84 6.36 -13.16 -5.67
CA SER A 84 7.70 -13.53 -5.20
C SER A 84 8.74 -13.52 -6.30
N LEU A 85 8.36 -13.99 -7.51
CA LEU A 85 9.25 -13.94 -8.69
C LEU A 85 9.50 -12.51 -9.16
N ILE A 86 8.47 -11.66 -9.19
CA ILE A 86 8.59 -10.24 -9.59
C ILE A 86 9.50 -9.49 -8.61
N CYS A 87 9.27 -9.65 -7.31
CA CYS A 87 10.04 -8.97 -6.27
C CYS A 87 11.43 -9.59 -6.03
N GLY A 88 11.72 -10.77 -6.60
CA GLY A 88 12.98 -11.48 -6.39
C GLY A 88 13.21 -11.93 -4.94
N MET A 89 12.13 -12.11 -4.17
CA MET A 89 12.17 -12.48 -2.75
C MET A 89 10.93 -13.28 -2.37
N PRO A 90 11.02 -14.17 -1.37
CA PRO A 90 9.86 -14.90 -0.88
C PRO A 90 8.86 -13.95 -0.18
N VAL A 91 7.57 -14.13 -0.48
CA VAL A 91 6.47 -13.46 0.22
C VAL A 91 5.96 -14.38 1.33
N ILE A 92 6.34 -14.09 2.57
CA ILE A 92 6.13 -14.96 3.73
C ILE A 92 4.91 -14.47 4.53
N PRO A 93 3.91 -15.34 4.83
CA PRO A 93 2.77 -14.97 5.65
C PRO A 93 3.18 -14.40 7.02
N GLY A 94 2.60 -13.25 7.38
CA GLY A 94 2.88 -12.57 8.65
C GLY A 94 4.20 -11.80 8.72
N GLU A 95 5.15 -12.06 7.83
CA GLU A 95 6.46 -11.39 7.80
C GLU A 95 6.59 -10.37 6.65
N THR A 96 5.85 -10.57 5.56
CA THR A 96 5.91 -9.72 4.37
C THR A 96 4.64 -8.90 4.22
N LEU A 97 4.78 -7.57 4.14
CA LEU A 97 3.71 -6.70 3.67
C LEU A 97 3.65 -6.74 2.14
N VAL A 98 2.48 -6.99 1.59
CA VAL A 98 2.23 -6.85 0.15
C VAL A 98 1.78 -5.43 -0.14
N PHE A 99 2.49 -4.73 -1.03
CA PHE A 99 2.14 -3.36 -1.41
C PHE A 99 1.95 -3.25 -2.93
N LEU A 100 0.72 -2.94 -3.33
CA LEU A 100 0.30 -2.76 -4.71
C LEU A 100 0.09 -1.26 -4.97
N ASP A 101 1.10 -0.59 -5.51
CA ASP A 101 1.12 0.86 -5.71
C ASP A 101 0.57 1.25 -7.08
N GLU A 102 -0.19 2.36 -7.13
CA GLU A 102 -0.83 2.91 -8.33
C GLU A 102 -1.79 1.92 -9.02
N ILE A 103 -2.69 1.29 -8.23
CA ILE A 103 -3.61 0.22 -8.68
C ILE A 103 -4.56 0.65 -9.81
N GLN A 104 -4.79 1.94 -10.03
CA GLN A 104 -5.62 2.42 -11.14
C GLN A 104 -5.03 2.08 -12.51
N GLU A 105 -3.73 1.82 -12.60
CA GLU A 105 -3.07 1.35 -13.82
C GLU A 105 -3.34 -0.15 -14.09
N ALA A 106 -3.85 -0.87 -13.09
CA ALA A 106 -4.06 -2.31 -13.14
C ALA A 106 -5.46 -2.71 -12.62
N PRO A 107 -6.56 -2.23 -13.23
CA PRO A 107 -7.92 -2.47 -12.73
C PRO A 107 -8.29 -3.96 -12.69
N ASP A 108 -7.70 -4.79 -13.54
CA ASP A 108 -7.96 -6.22 -13.58
C ASP A 108 -7.41 -6.96 -12.35
N LEU A 109 -6.46 -6.38 -11.63
CA LEU A 109 -5.91 -6.97 -10.40
C LEU A 109 -6.85 -6.86 -9.19
N ILE A 110 -7.95 -6.14 -9.28
CA ILE A 110 -8.94 -6.02 -8.20
C ILE A 110 -9.45 -7.41 -7.78
N THR A 111 -9.67 -8.31 -8.74
CA THR A 111 -10.07 -9.69 -8.46
C THR A 111 -8.99 -10.46 -7.72
N ALA A 112 -7.73 -10.28 -8.08
CA ALA A 112 -6.60 -10.92 -7.42
C ALA A 112 -6.43 -10.44 -5.97
N VAL A 113 -6.67 -9.16 -5.70
CA VAL A 113 -6.72 -8.63 -4.33
C VAL A 113 -7.78 -9.35 -3.50
N LYS A 114 -8.94 -9.66 -4.08
CA LYS A 114 -9.98 -10.44 -3.41
C LYS A 114 -9.46 -11.80 -2.96
N PHE A 115 -8.73 -12.52 -3.81
CA PHE A 115 -8.14 -13.81 -3.43
C PHE A 115 -7.22 -13.69 -2.21
N LEU A 116 -6.35 -12.68 -2.18
CA LEU A 116 -5.44 -12.43 -1.05
C LEU A 116 -6.19 -12.12 0.26
N VAL A 117 -7.29 -11.35 0.16
CA VAL A 117 -8.11 -10.97 1.32
C VAL A 117 -8.90 -12.17 1.86
N GLU A 118 -9.46 -12.99 0.98
CA GLU A 118 -10.18 -14.21 1.37
C GLU A 118 -9.25 -15.23 2.02
N ASP A 119 -8.06 -15.43 1.46
CA ASP A 119 -7.01 -16.26 2.04
C ASP A 119 -6.59 -15.75 3.42
N GLY A 120 -6.40 -14.47 3.57
CA GLY A 120 -6.17 -13.78 4.85
C GLY A 120 -4.82 -14.06 5.52
N ARG A 121 -3.90 -14.74 4.86
CA ARG A 121 -2.53 -15.02 5.37
C ARG A 121 -1.60 -13.82 5.23
N HIS A 122 -1.89 -12.90 4.33
CA HIS A 122 -1.05 -11.75 4.01
C HIS A 122 -1.75 -10.44 4.33
N ARG A 123 -0.99 -9.47 4.82
CA ARG A 123 -1.43 -8.09 4.92
C ARG A 123 -1.17 -7.39 3.59
N VAL A 124 -2.21 -6.73 3.07
CA VAL A 124 -2.17 -6.10 1.74
C VAL A 124 -2.51 -4.63 1.87
N VAL A 125 -1.61 -3.78 1.42
CA VAL A 125 -1.83 -2.35 1.23
C VAL A 125 -1.89 -2.07 -0.27
N ILE A 126 -2.82 -1.25 -0.66
CA ILE A 126 -3.03 -0.81 -2.04
C ILE A 126 -2.99 0.70 -2.04
N SER A 127 -2.34 1.32 -2.99
CA SER A 127 -2.46 2.76 -3.19
C SER A 127 -3.05 3.09 -4.55
N GLY A 128 -3.64 4.28 -4.64
CA GLY A 128 -4.09 4.80 -5.91
C GLY A 128 -4.24 6.32 -5.90
N SER A 129 -3.97 6.94 -7.03
CA SER A 129 -4.21 8.37 -7.22
C SER A 129 -5.67 8.59 -7.64
N MET A 130 -6.36 9.51 -6.92
CA MET A 130 -7.72 9.92 -7.23
C MET A 130 -7.68 11.20 -8.06
N LEU A 131 -7.71 11.05 -9.38
CA LEU A 131 -7.90 12.18 -10.28
C LEU A 131 -9.21 11.95 -11.10
N GLY A 132 -10.28 12.62 -10.68
CA GLY A 132 -11.50 12.77 -11.48
C GLY A 132 -12.22 11.48 -11.89
N THR A 133 -12.15 11.12 -13.17
CA THR A 133 -12.85 9.98 -13.78
C THR A 133 -12.34 8.60 -13.34
N GLU A 134 -11.16 8.53 -12.76
CA GLU A 134 -10.54 7.27 -12.29
C GLU A 134 -11.23 6.67 -11.05
N MET A 135 -12.07 7.45 -10.35
CA MET A 135 -12.93 6.93 -9.28
C MET A 135 -13.87 5.80 -9.72
N LYS A 136 -14.11 5.63 -11.02
CA LYS A 136 -14.94 4.53 -11.50
C LYS A 136 -14.30 3.17 -11.30
N GLY A 137 -12.98 3.07 -11.41
CA GLY A 137 -12.21 1.86 -11.13
C GLY A 137 -12.29 1.44 -9.64
N PHE A 138 -12.22 2.40 -8.71
CA PHE A 138 -12.31 2.11 -7.27
C PHE A 138 -13.71 1.68 -6.80
N ARG A 139 -14.76 2.03 -7.54
CA ARG A 139 -16.12 1.51 -7.27
C ARG A 139 -16.25 0.01 -7.56
N SER A 140 -15.30 -0.57 -8.26
CA SER A 140 -15.26 -2.00 -8.58
C SER A 140 -14.71 -2.86 -7.45
N PHE A 141 -14.11 -2.26 -6.40
CA PHE A 141 -13.72 -3.04 -5.23
C PHE A 141 -14.98 -3.59 -4.53
N PRO A 142 -15.05 -4.91 -4.33
CA PRO A 142 -16.19 -5.51 -3.66
C PRO A 142 -16.35 -4.92 -2.25
N VAL A 143 -17.58 -4.57 -1.90
CA VAL A 143 -17.89 -4.07 -0.55
C VAL A 143 -17.47 -5.12 0.49
N GLY A 144 -16.69 -4.69 1.48
CA GLY A 144 -16.24 -5.55 2.56
C GLY A 144 -14.80 -6.09 2.45
N TYR A 145 -14.17 -6.04 1.26
CA TYR A 145 -12.79 -6.52 1.05
C TYR A 145 -11.71 -5.47 1.30
N VAL A 146 -12.06 -4.20 1.31
CA VAL A 146 -11.13 -3.10 1.53
C VAL A 146 -11.59 -2.16 2.62
N GLN A 147 -10.63 -1.60 3.35
CA GLN A 147 -10.78 -0.41 4.16
C GLN A 147 -10.19 0.75 3.36
N ILE A 148 -10.99 1.75 3.06
CA ILE A 148 -10.59 2.88 2.22
C ILE A 148 -10.26 4.07 3.13
N GLU A 149 -9.05 4.59 2.98
CA GLU A 149 -8.58 5.78 3.70
C GLU A 149 -8.05 6.82 2.72
N ARG A 150 -8.31 8.09 3.03
CA ARG A 150 -7.87 9.20 2.18
C ARG A 150 -6.66 9.89 2.79
N MET A 151 -5.62 10.03 1.98
CA MET A 151 -4.44 10.79 2.33
C MET A 151 -4.45 12.16 1.66
N PHE A 152 -4.36 13.18 2.49
CA PHE A 152 -4.27 14.56 2.08
C PHE A 152 -2.81 15.05 2.14
N PRO A 153 -2.46 16.19 1.54
CA PRO A 153 -1.21 16.87 1.84
C PRO A 153 -1.05 17.10 3.34
N LEU A 154 0.13 17.49 3.80
CA LEU A 154 0.37 17.81 5.21
C LEU A 154 -0.67 18.81 5.71
N ASP A 155 -1.35 18.48 6.79
CA ASP A 155 -2.13 19.46 7.53
C ASP A 155 -1.22 20.35 8.38
N PHE A 156 -1.80 21.37 9.00
CA PHE A 156 -1.03 22.35 9.80
C PHE A 156 -0.29 21.68 10.96
N GLU A 157 -0.90 20.73 11.63
CA GLU A 157 -0.30 20.03 12.76
C GLU A 157 0.85 19.13 12.30
N GLU A 158 0.67 18.36 11.22
CA GLU A 158 1.73 17.54 10.60
C GLU A 158 2.88 18.42 10.12
N PHE A 159 2.58 19.60 9.57
CA PHE A 159 3.58 20.58 9.19
C PHE A 159 4.37 21.08 10.39
N CYS A 160 3.71 21.43 11.49
CA CYS A 160 4.38 21.84 12.74
C CYS A 160 5.29 20.73 13.26
N TRP A 161 4.87 19.47 13.22
CA TRP A 161 5.71 18.33 13.60
C TRP A 161 6.96 18.23 12.72
N SER A 162 6.83 18.48 11.42
CA SER A 162 7.98 18.45 10.50
C SER A 162 9.01 19.54 10.77
N GLN A 163 8.60 20.64 11.43
CA GLN A 163 9.46 21.75 11.81
C GLN A 163 9.96 21.67 13.27
N ASN A 164 9.67 20.56 13.99
CA ASN A 164 9.98 20.39 15.40
C ASN A 164 9.40 21.51 16.29
N VAL A 165 8.28 22.09 15.90
CA VAL A 165 7.56 23.08 16.73
C VAL A 165 6.90 22.33 17.89
N PRO A 166 7.19 22.68 19.17
CA PRO A 166 6.53 22.05 20.32
C PRO A 166 5.03 22.29 20.29
N GLN A 167 4.27 21.30 20.75
CA GLN A 167 2.82 21.45 20.99
C GLN A 167 2.54 22.28 22.22
#